data_ec5386fe4520698e739a0b2f2644fbf0
#
_entry.id   ec5386fe4520698e739a0b2f2644fbf0
#
_cell.length_a   1.000
_cell.length_b   1.000
_cell.length_c   1.000
_cell.angle_alpha   90.00
_cell.angle_beta   90.00
_cell.angle_gamma   90.00
#
_symmetry.space_group_name_H-M   'P 1'
#
loop_
_entity.id
_entity.type
_entity.pdbx_description
1 polymer ?
#
loop_
_entity_poly.entity_id
_entity_poly.type
_entity_poly.pdbx_seq_one_letter_code
_entity_poly.pdbx_strand_id
1 'polypeptide(L)'
;MRIARPTDASVICRKLGEFGVTAYASRRYLEKYGRPQRGTGLRGHSVINYLITPASLGVQFHGESLDGARFAMKTSASPFTQMEAVANGMGIAELPCCLADEHPQIERVWPNERPTMRTVWLVTHPDLRRAAKIRVVLNAIADEFERNATMLRSGRLRKR
;
A
#
# COMPACT_ATOMS: atom_id res chain seq x y z
N MET A 1 -10.69 -9.99 2.59
CA MET A 1 -9.84 -9.04 3.34
C MET A 1 -10.07 -7.62 2.85
N ARG A 2 -9.97 -6.62 3.74
CA ARG A 2 -10.13 -5.18 3.40
C ARG A 2 -9.07 -4.35 4.13
N ILE A 3 -8.63 -3.25 3.51
CA ILE A 3 -7.68 -2.30 4.12
C ILE A 3 -8.42 -1.32 5.04
N ALA A 4 -9.68 -0.99 4.74
CA ALA A 4 -10.50 -0.16 5.59
C ALA A 4 -11.39 -1.01 6.51
N ARG A 5 -11.55 -0.60 7.77
CA ARG A 5 -12.51 -1.24 8.67
C ARG A 5 -13.93 -1.01 8.13
N PRO A 6 -14.71 -2.06 7.85
CA PRO A 6 -16.11 -1.88 7.47
C PRO A 6 -16.89 -1.18 8.57
N THR A 7 -17.77 -0.29 8.17
CA THR A 7 -18.74 0.36 9.04
C THR A 7 -20.05 -0.43 9.18
N ASP A 8 -20.20 -1.47 8.37
CA ASP A 8 -21.37 -2.33 8.36
C ASP A 8 -21.41 -3.20 9.62
N ALA A 9 -22.43 -3.03 10.44
CA ALA A 9 -22.66 -3.77 11.68
C ALA A 9 -23.05 -5.24 11.43
N SER A 10 -23.42 -5.61 10.21
CA SER A 10 -23.81 -6.98 9.85
C SER A 10 -22.61 -7.93 9.67
N VAL A 11 -21.39 -7.44 9.69
CA VAL A 11 -20.19 -8.25 9.47
C VAL A 11 -19.29 -8.30 10.71
N ILE A 12 -18.62 -9.44 10.87
CA ILE A 12 -17.61 -9.62 11.92
C ILE A 12 -16.25 -9.21 11.36
N CYS A 13 -15.59 -8.26 12.04
CA CYS A 13 -14.28 -7.78 11.68
C CYS A 13 -13.21 -8.24 12.68
N ARG A 14 -12.13 -8.82 12.17
CA ARG A 14 -10.93 -9.15 12.95
C ARG A 14 -9.73 -8.42 12.33
N LYS A 15 -8.96 -7.67 13.14
CA LYS A 15 -7.67 -7.11 12.70
C LYS A 15 -6.72 -8.29 12.43
N LEU A 16 -6.15 -8.38 11.22
CA LEU A 16 -5.14 -9.37 10.85
C LEU A 16 -3.74 -8.88 11.15
N GLY A 17 -3.45 -7.62 10.84
CA GLY A 17 -2.13 -7.06 10.96
C GLY A 17 -2.04 -5.71 10.28
N GLU A 18 -0.81 -5.31 10.01
CA GLU A 18 -0.50 -4.06 9.34
C GLU A 18 0.58 -4.27 8.29
N PHE A 19 0.54 -3.48 7.23
CA PHE A 19 1.62 -3.41 6.25
C PHE A 19 2.01 -1.96 6.00
N GLY A 20 3.28 -1.76 5.65
CA GLY A 20 3.82 -0.45 5.33
C GLY A 20 3.57 -0.07 3.88
N VAL A 21 3.25 1.20 3.66
CA VAL A 21 3.20 1.82 2.33
C VAL A 21 4.08 3.05 2.30
N THR A 22 4.69 3.33 1.15
CA THR A 22 5.41 4.58 0.91
C THR A 22 5.38 4.94 -0.58
N ALA A 23 5.89 6.13 -0.92
CA ALA A 23 5.96 6.57 -2.30
C ALA A 23 7.17 5.94 -3.00
N TYR A 24 6.95 5.42 -4.21
CA TYR A 24 7.96 4.82 -5.08
C TYR A 24 7.98 5.48 -6.45
N ALA A 25 9.17 5.51 -7.04
CA ALA A 25 9.39 5.90 -8.43
C ALA A 25 10.49 5.04 -9.03
N SER A 26 10.56 4.96 -10.37
CA SER A 26 11.71 4.29 -11.01
C SER A 26 12.96 5.15 -10.88
N ARG A 27 14.14 4.51 -10.81
CA ARG A 27 15.43 5.21 -10.79
C ARG A 27 15.55 6.16 -11.98
N ARG A 28 15.20 5.70 -13.19
CA ARG A 28 15.19 6.54 -14.40
C ARG A 28 14.29 7.77 -14.28
N TYR A 29 13.12 7.63 -13.62
CA TYR A 29 12.23 8.76 -13.37
C TYR A 29 12.89 9.78 -12.44
N LEU A 30 13.48 9.33 -11.33
CA LEU A 30 14.15 10.20 -10.36
C LEU A 30 15.42 10.86 -10.92
N GLU A 31 16.17 10.18 -11.77
CA GLU A 31 17.30 10.75 -12.49
C GLU A 31 16.87 11.90 -13.41
N LYS A 32 15.72 11.73 -14.09
CA LYS A 32 15.21 12.72 -15.04
C LYS A 32 14.52 13.92 -14.37
N TYR A 33 13.74 13.70 -13.32
CA TYR A 33 12.88 14.72 -12.72
C TYR A 33 13.30 15.14 -11.31
N GLY A 34 14.31 14.47 -10.75
CA GLY A 34 14.72 14.68 -9.36
C GLY A 34 13.78 14.01 -8.35
N ARG A 35 14.14 14.10 -7.07
CA ARG A 35 13.26 13.69 -5.96
C ARG A 35 12.36 14.86 -5.56
N PRO A 36 11.06 14.65 -5.39
CA PRO A 36 10.17 15.70 -4.93
C PRO A 36 10.54 16.16 -3.52
N GLN A 37 10.54 17.47 -3.32
CA GLN A 37 10.68 18.07 -2.00
C GLN A 37 9.35 17.98 -1.26
N ARG A 38 9.41 17.74 0.06
CA ARG A 38 8.24 17.75 0.93
C ARG A 38 7.58 19.13 0.99
N GLY A 39 6.27 19.16 1.09
CA GLY A 39 5.49 20.40 1.19
C GLY A 39 5.27 21.12 -0.14
N THR A 40 5.69 20.53 -1.27
CA THR A 40 5.51 21.15 -2.59
C THR A 40 4.28 20.68 -3.35
N GLY A 41 3.50 19.77 -2.77
CA GLY A 41 2.34 19.16 -3.43
C GLY A 41 2.71 18.30 -4.64
N LEU A 42 3.92 17.72 -4.64
CA LEU A 42 4.52 16.98 -5.75
C LEU A 42 4.59 17.79 -7.05
N ARG A 43 4.82 19.08 -6.94
CA ARG A 43 4.92 19.99 -8.08
C ARG A 43 6.00 19.55 -9.06
N GLY A 44 5.63 19.50 -10.35
CA GLY A 44 6.55 19.07 -11.42
C GLY A 44 6.61 17.56 -11.59
N HIS A 45 5.93 16.78 -10.73
CA HIS A 45 5.93 15.33 -10.81
C HIS A 45 4.59 14.77 -11.32
N SER A 46 4.68 13.59 -11.95
CA SER A 46 3.52 12.80 -12.36
C SER A 46 3.19 11.78 -11.26
N VAL A 47 1.90 11.57 -11.01
CA VAL A 47 1.40 10.65 -9.99
C VAL A 47 0.49 9.60 -10.60
N ILE A 48 0.67 8.38 -10.14
CA ILE A 48 -0.21 7.24 -10.41
C ILE A 48 -1.02 7.02 -9.14
N ASN A 49 -2.33 7.23 -9.19
CA ASN A 49 -3.17 7.17 -7.99
C ASN A 49 -4.39 6.27 -8.18
N TYR A 50 -4.95 5.80 -7.08
CA TYR A 50 -6.22 5.07 -7.10
C TYR A 50 -7.35 5.98 -7.56
N LEU A 51 -8.22 5.41 -8.43
CA LEU A 51 -9.42 6.13 -8.91
C LEU A 51 -10.40 6.39 -7.77
N ILE A 52 -10.52 5.44 -6.86
CA ILE A 52 -11.36 5.51 -5.67
C ILE A 52 -10.46 5.37 -4.45
N THR A 53 -10.31 6.46 -3.72
CA THR A 53 -9.63 6.45 -2.44
C THR A 53 -10.69 6.55 -1.35
N PRO A 54 -11.00 5.48 -0.62
CA PRO A 54 -11.87 5.59 0.53
C PRO A 54 -11.25 6.57 1.54
N ALA A 55 -12.03 7.51 2.06
CA ALA A 55 -11.59 8.42 3.14
C ALA A 55 -11.03 7.65 4.35
N SER A 56 -11.48 6.40 4.52
CA SER A 56 -11.01 5.46 5.53
C SER A 56 -9.58 4.93 5.35
N LEU A 57 -8.94 5.15 4.19
CA LEU A 57 -7.52 4.80 4.01
C LEU A 57 -6.58 5.76 4.77
N GLY A 58 -7.09 6.90 5.25
CA GLY A 58 -6.30 7.86 5.99
C GLY A 58 -5.26 8.59 5.12
N VAL A 59 -4.21 9.06 5.78
CA VAL A 59 -3.14 9.86 5.16
C VAL A 59 -2.43 9.08 4.06
N GLN A 60 -2.36 9.64 2.84
CA GLN A 60 -1.65 9.09 1.71
C GLN A 60 -0.39 9.92 1.41
N PHE A 61 0.55 9.31 0.67
CA PHE A 61 1.83 9.95 0.31
C PHE A 61 2.50 10.65 1.50
N HIS A 62 2.43 10.06 2.69
CA HIS A 62 2.93 10.65 3.96
C HIS A 62 2.31 12.01 4.30
N GLY A 63 1.07 12.27 3.89
CA GLY A 63 0.39 13.54 4.09
C GLY A 63 0.78 14.63 3.11
N GLU A 64 1.56 14.30 2.09
CA GLU A 64 1.85 15.24 1.01
C GLU A 64 0.58 15.53 0.22
N SER A 65 0.30 16.81 -0.06
CA SER A 65 -0.74 17.19 -1.00
C SER A 65 -0.39 16.72 -2.41
N LEU A 66 -1.39 16.50 -3.23
CA LEU A 66 -1.22 16.20 -4.66
C LEU A 66 -1.61 17.39 -5.56
N ASP A 67 -1.81 18.58 -4.97
CA ASP A 67 -2.33 19.76 -5.70
C ASP A 67 -1.37 20.28 -6.77
N GLY A 68 -0.06 20.04 -6.60
CA GLY A 68 0.96 20.38 -7.58
C GLY A 68 1.28 19.28 -8.58
N ALA A 69 0.71 18.09 -8.40
CA ALA A 69 1.02 16.92 -9.19
C ALA A 69 0.19 16.84 -10.48
N ARG A 70 0.79 16.27 -11.52
CA ARG A 70 0.07 15.84 -12.73
C ARG A 70 -0.36 14.38 -12.56
N PHE A 71 -1.63 14.07 -12.70
CA PHE A 71 -2.09 12.70 -12.70
C PHE A 71 -1.78 12.02 -14.04
N ALA A 72 -0.75 11.17 -14.08
CA ALA A 72 -0.41 10.36 -15.24
C ALA A 72 -1.38 9.19 -15.43
N MET A 73 -1.85 8.60 -14.32
CA MET A 73 -2.82 7.51 -14.35
C MET A 73 -3.68 7.56 -13.08
N LYS A 74 -4.99 7.35 -13.27
CA LYS A 74 -5.94 7.03 -12.19
C LYS A 74 -6.47 5.63 -12.45
N THR A 75 -6.31 4.72 -11.51
CA THR A 75 -6.66 3.30 -11.72
C THR A 75 -7.29 2.69 -10.48
N SER A 76 -8.21 1.76 -10.70
CA SER A 76 -8.71 0.84 -9.66
C SER A 76 -7.99 -0.53 -9.71
N ALA A 77 -6.99 -0.67 -10.57
CA ALA A 77 -6.22 -1.89 -10.73
C ALA A 77 -5.39 -2.23 -9.49
N SER A 78 -4.86 -3.44 -9.49
CA SER A 78 -4.08 -3.96 -8.38
C SER A 78 -2.78 -3.15 -8.14
N PRO A 79 -2.17 -3.23 -6.94
CA PRO A 79 -0.86 -2.64 -6.68
C PRO A 79 0.24 -3.12 -7.65
N PHE A 80 0.14 -4.33 -8.19
CA PHE A 80 1.07 -4.84 -9.20
C PHE A 80 1.02 -4.02 -10.49
N THR A 81 -0.18 -3.69 -10.98
CA THR A 81 -0.33 -2.83 -12.18
C THR A 81 0.27 -1.45 -11.95
N GLN A 82 0.08 -0.88 -10.76
CA GLN A 82 0.69 0.40 -10.42
C GLN A 82 2.22 0.30 -10.32
N MET A 83 2.74 -0.79 -9.75
CA MET A 83 4.17 -1.06 -9.65
C MET A 83 4.83 -1.13 -11.04
N GLU A 84 4.21 -1.84 -11.98
CA GLU A 84 4.67 -1.88 -13.36
C GLU A 84 4.66 -0.52 -14.05
N ALA A 85 3.62 0.29 -13.84
CA ALA A 85 3.56 1.64 -14.36
C ALA A 85 4.66 2.54 -13.78
N VAL A 86 4.96 2.41 -12.48
CA VAL A 86 6.09 3.08 -11.81
C VAL A 86 7.43 2.62 -12.42
N ALA A 87 7.64 1.31 -12.57
CA ALA A 87 8.87 0.75 -13.13
C ALA A 87 9.13 1.25 -14.56
N ASN A 88 8.08 1.44 -15.34
CA ASN A 88 8.15 2.03 -16.68
C ASN A 88 8.29 3.56 -16.69
N GLY A 89 8.46 4.20 -15.53
CA GLY A 89 8.76 5.63 -15.43
C GLY A 89 7.57 6.56 -15.66
N MET A 90 6.34 6.07 -15.50
CA MET A 90 5.15 6.91 -15.68
C MET A 90 4.95 7.96 -14.59
N GLY A 91 5.52 7.73 -13.39
CA GLY A 91 5.37 8.65 -12.28
C GLY A 91 5.65 8.00 -10.92
N ILE A 92 5.14 8.66 -9.88
CA ILE A 92 5.24 8.26 -8.48
C ILE A 92 3.93 7.59 -8.05
N ALA A 93 4.00 6.46 -7.36
CA ALA A 93 2.84 5.84 -6.72
C ALA A 93 3.11 5.49 -5.26
N GLU A 94 2.06 5.47 -4.43
CA GLU A 94 2.12 4.86 -3.11
C GLU A 94 1.89 3.35 -3.24
N LEU A 95 2.90 2.55 -2.85
CA LEU A 95 2.89 1.11 -3.00
C LEU A 95 3.19 0.40 -1.67
N PRO A 96 2.71 -0.84 -1.47
CA PRO A 96 3.12 -1.68 -0.36
C PRO A 96 4.63 -1.96 -0.37
N CYS A 97 5.30 -1.72 0.74
CA CYS A 97 6.74 -1.92 0.87
C CYS A 97 7.15 -3.37 0.61
N CYS A 98 6.34 -4.33 1.07
CA CYS A 98 6.60 -5.76 0.87
C CYS A 98 6.55 -6.22 -0.60
N LEU A 99 5.99 -5.41 -1.50
CA LEU A 99 6.00 -5.67 -2.94
C LEU A 99 7.08 -4.87 -3.66
N ALA A 100 7.23 -3.60 -3.28
CA ALA A 100 7.99 -2.65 -4.07
C ALA A 100 9.48 -2.60 -3.70
N ASP A 101 9.87 -2.90 -2.46
CA ASP A 101 11.28 -2.84 -2.04
C ASP A 101 12.18 -3.88 -2.72
N GLU A 102 11.62 -4.98 -3.22
CA GLU A 102 12.37 -6.03 -3.92
C GLU A 102 12.42 -5.82 -5.43
N HIS A 103 11.67 -4.84 -5.96
CA HIS A 103 11.62 -4.61 -7.39
C HIS A 103 12.90 -3.86 -7.86
N PRO A 104 13.68 -4.41 -8.83
CA PRO A 104 15.02 -3.92 -9.15
C PRO A 104 15.07 -2.52 -9.77
N GLN A 105 13.98 -2.06 -10.39
CA GLN A 105 13.93 -0.81 -11.15
C GLN A 105 13.33 0.36 -10.38
N ILE A 106 12.72 0.13 -9.22
CA ILE A 106 12.07 1.17 -8.45
C ILE A 106 12.73 1.37 -7.09
N GLU A 107 12.55 2.52 -6.52
CA GLU A 107 13.07 2.84 -5.20
C GLU A 107 12.14 3.81 -4.46
N ARG A 108 12.31 3.88 -3.15
CA ARG A 108 11.55 4.81 -2.30
C ARG A 108 11.90 6.25 -2.65
N VAL A 109 10.88 7.07 -2.83
CA VAL A 109 11.04 8.51 -3.11
C VAL A 109 11.65 9.22 -1.91
N TRP A 110 11.24 8.86 -0.69
CA TRP A 110 11.77 9.37 0.57
C TRP A 110 12.36 8.22 1.40
N PRO A 111 13.62 7.79 1.13
CA PRO A 111 14.19 6.56 1.69
C PRO A 111 14.39 6.60 3.21
N ASN A 112 14.52 7.79 3.79
CA ASN A 112 14.75 7.99 5.23
C ASN A 112 13.44 8.09 6.03
N GLU A 113 12.29 8.12 5.38
CA GLU A 113 10.99 8.18 6.04
C GLU A 113 10.48 6.78 6.39
N ARG A 114 9.84 6.67 7.54
CA ARG A 114 9.18 5.43 7.94
C ARG A 114 7.92 5.24 7.10
N PRO A 115 7.63 3.99 6.65
CA PRO A 115 6.39 3.73 5.94
C PRO A 115 5.14 4.11 6.75
N THR A 116 4.13 4.59 6.07
CA THR A 116 2.79 4.74 6.65
C THR A 116 2.14 3.38 6.83
N MET A 117 1.60 3.11 8.01
CA MET A 117 1.01 1.80 8.30
C MET A 117 -0.45 1.73 7.86
N ARG A 118 -0.80 0.64 7.20
CA ARG A 118 -2.17 0.30 6.78
C ARG A 118 -2.65 -0.94 7.50
N THR A 119 -3.80 -0.88 8.15
CA THR A 119 -4.38 -2.04 8.83
C THR A 119 -5.15 -2.91 7.84
N VAL A 120 -4.94 -4.23 7.94
CA VAL A 120 -5.71 -5.23 7.19
C VAL A 120 -6.76 -5.85 8.09
N TRP A 121 -7.98 -5.89 7.59
CA TRP A 121 -9.13 -6.48 8.28
C TRP A 121 -9.61 -7.74 7.58
N LEU A 122 -9.84 -8.77 8.36
CA LEU A 122 -10.58 -9.95 7.94
C LEU A 122 -12.06 -9.69 8.22
N VAL A 123 -12.88 -9.84 7.19
CA VAL A 123 -14.31 -9.57 7.27
C VAL A 123 -15.05 -10.86 6.96
N THR A 124 -15.97 -11.26 7.83
CA THR A 124 -16.72 -12.51 7.72
C THR A 124 -18.17 -12.27 8.08
N HIS A 125 -19.10 -12.90 7.34
CA HIS A 125 -20.50 -12.91 7.74
C HIS A 125 -20.70 -13.79 8.98
N PRO A 126 -21.56 -13.41 9.95
CA PRO A 126 -21.80 -14.20 11.17
C PRO A 126 -22.12 -15.66 10.92
N ASP A 127 -22.94 -15.96 9.92
CA ASP A 127 -23.36 -17.33 9.57
C ASP A 127 -22.19 -18.21 9.15
N LEU A 128 -21.22 -17.64 8.42
CA LEU A 128 -20.03 -18.36 7.96
C LEU A 128 -19.05 -18.67 9.10
N ARG A 129 -19.03 -17.85 10.17
CA ARG A 129 -18.13 -18.06 11.31
C ARG A 129 -18.39 -19.38 12.04
N ARG A 130 -19.63 -19.89 12.02
CA ARG A 130 -20.01 -21.14 12.70
C ARG A 130 -19.46 -22.38 11.98
N ALA A 131 -19.18 -22.31 10.70
CA ALA A 131 -18.65 -23.41 9.92
C ALA A 131 -17.19 -23.72 10.30
N ALA A 132 -16.92 -24.96 10.74
CA ALA A 132 -15.57 -25.38 11.15
C ALA A 132 -14.52 -25.18 10.05
N LYS A 133 -14.87 -25.49 8.81
CA LYS A 133 -13.98 -25.30 7.63
C LYS A 133 -13.57 -23.84 7.46
N ILE A 134 -14.51 -22.91 7.64
CA ILE A 134 -14.22 -21.47 7.53
C ILE A 134 -13.29 -21.03 8.65
N ARG A 135 -13.49 -21.48 9.89
CA ARG A 135 -12.60 -21.14 11.00
C ARG A 135 -11.16 -21.57 10.76
N VAL A 136 -10.96 -22.77 10.22
CA VAL A 136 -9.61 -23.25 9.86
C VAL A 136 -8.93 -22.31 8.87
N VAL A 137 -9.62 -21.92 7.80
CA VAL A 137 -9.08 -20.98 6.79
C VAL A 137 -8.79 -19.61 7.39
N LEU A 138 -9.71 -19.06 8.21
CA LEU A 138 -9.53 -17.76 8.84
C LEU A 138 -8.32 -17.74 9.80
N ASN A 139 -8.11 -18.83 10.55
CA ASN A 139 -6.96 -18.96 11.44
C ASN A 139 -5.67 -19.11 10.64
N ALA A 140 -5.63 -19.95 9.61
CA ALA A 140 -4.46 -20.10 8.75
C ALA A 140 -4.03 -18.76 8.13
N ILE A 141 -4.98 -17.94 7.67
CA ILE A 141 -4.70 -16.59 7.16
C ILE A 141 -4.11 -15.70 8.27
N ALA A 142 -4.67 -15.74 9.48
CA ALA A 142 -4.18 -14.92 10.59
C ALA A 142 -2.77 -15.32 11.01
N ASP A 143 -2.49 -16.61 11.11
CA ASP A 143 -1.17 -17.15 11.45
C ASP A 143 -0.12 -16.76 10.39
N GLU A 144 -0.50 -16.74 9.10
CA GLU A 144 0.38 -16.33 8.02
C GLU A 144 0.70 -14.83 8.09
N PHE A 145 -0.27 -14.00 8.41
CA PHE A 145 -0.06 -12.57 8.65
C PHE A 145 0.89 -12.32 9.81
N GLU A 146 0.76 -13.07 10.90
CA GLU A 146 1.63 -12.95 12.08
C GLU A 146 3.06 -13.38 11.77
N ARG A 147 3.23 -14.51 11.09
CA ARG A 147 4.56 -15.02 10.67
C ARG A 147 5.31 -14.02 9.79
N ASN A 148 4.59 -13.29 8.92
CA ASN A 148 5.18 -12.34 7.99
C ASN A 148 5.09 -10.87 8.46
N ALA A 149 4.72 -10.61 9.72
CA ALA A 149 4.43 -9.26 10.22
C ALA A 149 5.60 -8.27 10.01
N THR A 150 6.84 -8.70 10.22
CA THR A 150 8.03 -7.85 10.03
C THR A 150 8.21 -7.46 8.57
N MET A 151 8.11 -8.42 7.65
CA MET A 151 8.22 -8.18 6.21
C MET A 151 7.10 -7.26 5.72
N LEU A 152 5.87 -7.51 6.14
CA LEU A 152 4.71 -6.68 5.76
C LEU A 152 4.88 -5.23 6.20
N ARG A 153 5.41 -4.98 7.40
CA ARG A 153 5.58 -3.63 7.94
C ARG A 153 6.75 -2.87 7.33
N SER A 154 7.89 -3.51 7.12
CA SER A 154 9.12 -2.84 6.71
C SER A 154 9.46 -3.00 5.24
N GLY A 155 8.86 -3.98 4.56
CA GLY A 155 9.24 -4.40 3.20
C GLY A 155 10.56 -5.18 3.14
N ARG A 156 11.29 -5.30 4.23
CA ARG A 156 12.58 -6.01 4.28
C ARG A 156 12.37 -7.42 4.79
N LEU A 157 12.78 -8.42 4.00
CA LEU A 157 12.96 -9.76 4.51
C LEU A 157 13.99 -9.72 5.65
N ARG A 158 13.67 -10.39 6.76
CA ARG A 158 14.66 -10.59 7.83
C ARG A 158 15.80 -11.39 7.20
N LYS A 159 16.97 -10.78 7.01
CA LYS A 159 18.17 -11.53 6.63
C LYS A 159 18.36 -12.63 7.70
N ARG A 160 18.26 -13.89 7.26
CA ARG A 160 18.63 -15.04 8.09
C ARG A 160 20.13 -15.04 8.30
#